data_00affde1c933756352d7a79beae8d878
#
_entry.id   00affde1c933756352d7a79beae8d878
#
_cell.length_a   1.000
_cell.length_b   1.000
_cell.length_c   1.000
_cell.angle_alpha   90.00
_cell.angle_beta   90.00
_cell.angle_gamma   90.00
#
_symmetry.space_group_name_H-M   'P 1'
#
loop_
_entity.id
_entity.type
_entity.pdbx_description
1 polymer ?
#
loop_
_entity_poly.entity_id
_entity_poly.type
_entity_poly.pdbx_seq_one_letter_code
_entity_poly.pdbx_strand_id
1 'polypeptide(L)'
;MSRIFVNPSEVELQEESVISIKRVSKATTGGRRMRFNSLVAVGDGNGHVGIGFGKANDVAMAVSKAKENAKKRIIKVPIFKGTIPHRMNIKKGSVRLMLQPAGPGTGIIAGGPVREVLSQLGVKNILSKNTGSTNVINVVRALEHGLLTMKDPLMIAKQRGITVKQLFDKV
;
A
#
# COMPACT_ATOMS: atom_id res chain seq x y z
N MET A 1 -0.57 -9.69 19.10
CA MET A 1 -0.65 -9.08 17.75
C MET A 1 -0.19 -10.13 16.75
N SER A 2 -1.10 -10.76 16.02
CA SER A 2 -0.75 -11.72 14.97
C SER A 2 0.04 -10.99 13.87
N ARG A 3 1.14 -11.58 13.44
CA ARG A 3 1.97 -11.04 12.36
C ARG A 3 1.14 -10.98 11.07
N ILE A 4 0.89 -9.79 10.58
CA ILE A 4 0.13 -9.52 9.34
C ILE A 4 1.01 -9.82 8.10
N PHE A 5 2.26 -10.19 8.31
CA PHE A 5 3.18 -10.57 7.23
C PHE A 5 2.95 -12.02 6.83
N VAL A 6 2.75 -12.23 5.53
CA VAL A 6 2.51 -13.54 4.90
C VAL A 6 3.79 -14.03 4.22
N ASN A 7 4.02 -15.35 4.21
CA ASN A 7 5.15 -15.93 3.48
C ASN A 7 4.97 -15.74 1.98
N PRO A 8 5.99 -15.25 1.26
CA PRO A 8 5.90 -15.01 -0.19
C PRO A 8 5.56 -16.23 -1.03
N SER A 9 5.88 -17.44 -0.54
CA SER A 9 5.63 -18.71 -1.22
C SER A 9 4.17 -19.18 -1.18
N GLU A 10 3.34 -18.56 -0.33
CA GLU A 10 1.92 -18.90 -0.16
C GLU A 10 0.99 -18.04 -1.04
N VAL A 11 1.55 -17.06 -1.75
CA VAL A 11 0.78 -16.07 -2.51
C VAL A 11 1.24 -16.05 -3.95
N GLU A 12 0.31 -16.28 -4.89
CA GLU A 12 0.56 -16.12 -6.33
C GLU A 12 0.56 -14.62 -6.67
N LEU A 13 1.75 -14.05 -6.72
CA LEU A 13 1.93 -12.63 -6.98
C LEU A 13 1.73 -12.32 -8.47
N GLN A 14 0.91 -11.32 -8.77
CA GLN A 14 0.75 -10.77 -10.11
C GLN A 14 2.00 -10.00 -10.57
N GLU A 15 1.94 -9.44 -11.78
CA GLU A 15 2.99 -8.57 -12.29
C GLU A 15 3.18 -7.33 -11.38
N GLU A 16 4.44 -6.96 -11.19
CA GLU A 16 4.79 -5.80 -10.39
C GLU A 16 4.35 -4.48 -11.01
N SER A 17 3.81 -3.59 -10.21
CA SER A 17 3.58 -2.20 -10.60
C SER A 17 4.73 -1.29 -10.13
N VAL A 18 5.35 -0.61 -11.06
CA VAL A 18 6.40 0.38 -10.78
C VAL A 18 5.77 1.74 -10.49
N ILE A 19 5.71 2.10 -9.20
CA ILE A 19 5.07 3.35 -8.76
C ILE A 19 5.89 4.59 -9.15
N SER A 20 7.22 4.54 -9.01
CA SER A 20 8.09 5.68 -9.28
C SER A 20 9.53 5.25 -9.46
N ILE A 21 10.17 5.82 -10.49
CA ILE A 21 11.63 5.77 -10.68
C ILE A 21 12.15 7.19 -10.61
N LYS A 22 13.22 7.42 -9.84
CA LYS A 22 13.87 8.73 -9.73
C LYS A 22 15.38 8.60 -9.82
N ARG A 23 15.98 9.44 -10.65
CA ARG A 23 17.44 9.62 -10.68
C ARG A 23 17.84 10.50 -9.51
N VAL A 24 18.79 10.04 -8.70
CA VAL A 24 19.31 10.76 -7.54
C VAL A 24 20.81 10.92 -7.66
N SER A 25 21.36 12.02 -7.18
CA SER A 25 22.79 12.28 -7.18
C SER A 25 23.30 12.62 -5.79
N LYS A 26 24.53 12.22 -5.51
CA LYS A 26 25.28 12.63 -4.33
C LYS A 26 26.55 13.37 -4.79
N ALA A 27 26.77 14.57 -4.27
CA ALA A 27 28.03 15.29 -4.47
C ALA A 27 29.15 14.59 -3.70
N THR A 28 30.31 14.45 -4.32
CA THR A 28 31.55 13.93 -3.76
C THR A 28 32.71 14.85 -4.16
N THR A 29 33.85 14.76 -3.54
CA THR A 29 35.05 15.56 -3.84
C THR A 29 35.48 15.49 -5.30
N GLY A 30 35.25 14.37 -6.00
CA GLY A 30 35.60 14.17 -7.41
C GLY A 30 34.43 14.37 -8.38
N GLY A 31 33.26 14.91 -7.96
CA GLY A 31 32.10 15.13 -8.83
C GLY A 31 30.77 14.63 -8.25
N ARG A 32 29.84 14.22 -9.11
CA ARG A 32 28.51 13.72 -8.71
C ARG A 32 28.36 12.24 -9.03
N ARG A 33 28.10 11.43 -8.02
CA ARG A 33 27.67 10.03 -8.21
C ARG A 33 26.17 9.95 -8.45
N MET A 34 25.78 9.47 -9.61
CA MET A 34 24.39 9.25 -10.01
C MET A 34 23.93 7.85 -9.62
N ARG A 35 22.67 7.72 -9.15
CA ARG A 35 21.99 6.44 -8.88
C ARG A 35 20.53 6.55 -9.21
N PHE A 36 19.84 5.40 -9.28
CA PHE A 36 18.41 5.32 -9.49
C PHE A 36 17.73 4.74 -8.25
N ASN A 37 16.61 5.35 -7.87
CA ASN A 37 15.71 4.84 -6.86
C ASN A 37 14.45 4.33 -7.57
N SER A 38 14.00 3.14 -7.21
CA SER A 38 12.72 2.59 -7.65
C SER A 38 11.84 2.27 -6.45
N LEU A 39 10.54 2.54 -6.58
CA LEU A 39 9.49 2.15 -5.64
C LEU A 39 8.52 1.26 -6.40
N VAL A 40 8.30 0.04 -5.90
CA VAL A 40 7.52 -1.00 -6.56
C VAL A 40 6.47 -1.52 -5.58
N ALA A 41 5.26 -1.79 -6.08
CA ALA A 41 4.25 -2.56 -5.40
C ALA A 41 4.06 -3.91 -6.09
N VAL A 42 3.84 -4.94 -5.30
CA VAL A 42 3.54 -6.30 -5.77
C VAL A 42 2.33 -6.79 -4.98
N GLY A 43 1.36 -7.37 -5.65
CA GLY A 43 0.15 -7.89 -5.02
C GLY A 43 -0.42 -9.09 -5.76
N ASP A 44 -1.46 -9.69 -5.22
CA ASP A 44 -2.22 -10.80 -5.81
C ASP A 44 -3.62 -10.38 -6.30
N GLY A 45 -4.00 -9.13 -6.05
CA GLY A 45 -5.37 -8.66 -6.31
C GLY A 45 -6.43 -9.21 -5.35
N ASN A 46 -6.03 -9.97 -4.33
CA ASN A 46 -6.92 -10.65 -3.38
C ASN A 46 -6.68 -10.28 -1.91
N GLY A 47 -6.15 -9.08 -1.68
CA GLY A 47 -5.92 -8.56 -0.34
C GLY A 47 -4.49 -8.68 0.17
N HIS A 48 -3.55 -9.14 -0.65
CA HIS A 48 -2.15 -9.16 -0.31
C HIS A 48 -1.38 -8.10 -1.12
N VAL A 49 -0.57 -7.32 -0.46
CA VAL A 49 0.30 -6.34 -1.11
C VAL A 49 1.63 -6.21 -0.38
N GLY A 50 2.71 -6.15 -1.14
CA GLY A 50 4.05 -5.84 -0.66
C GLY A 50 4.57 -4.56 -1.30
N ILE A 51 5.27 -3.74 -0.53
CA ILE A 51 5.86 -2.49 -1.01
C ILE A 51 7.36 -2.55 -0.81
N GLY A 52 8.11 -2.33 -1.88
CA GLY A 52 9.56 -2.38 -1.85
C GLY A 52 10.22 -1.12 -2.41
N PHE A 53 11.32 -0.78 -1.81
CA PHE A 53 12.19 0.31 -2.27
C PHE A 53 13.56 -0.26 -2.64
N GLY A 54 14.03 0.07 -3.84
CA GLY A 54 15.34 -0.30 -4.36
C GLY A 54 16.18 0.91 -4.75
N LYS A 55 17.49 0.78 -4.59
CA LYS A 55 18.47 1.77 -5.05
C LYS A 55 19.65 1.06 -5.67
N ALA A 56 20.00 1.43 -6.91
CA ALA A 56 21.11 0.85 -7.65
C ALA A 56 21.76 1.89 -8.58
N ASN A 57 22.84 1.49 -9.25
CA ASN A 57 23.51 2.34 -10.24
C ASN A 57 22.75 2.34 -11.57
N ASP A 58 22.01 1.26 -11.85
CA ASP A 58 21.19 1.09 -13.04
C ASP A 58 19.71 0.95 -12.67
N VAL A 59 18.81 1.29 -13.62
CA VAL A 59 17.35 1.27 -13.42
C VAL A 59 16.85 -0.17 -13.23
N ALA A 60 17.29 -1.11 -14.11
CA ALA A 60 16.85 -2.51 -14.05
C ALA A 60 17.21 -3.16 -12.69
N MET A 61 18.45 -2.94 -12.23
CA MET A 61 18.89 -3.41 -10.92
C MET A 61 18.15 -2.75 -9.75
N ALA A 62 17.75 -1.46 -9.88
CA ALA A 62 16.98 -0.77 -8.86
C ALA A 62 15.57 -1.36 -8.74
N VAL A 63 14.92 -1.66 -9.87
CA VAL A 63 13.59 -2.30 -9.92
C VAL A 63 13.64 -3.72 -9.36
N SER A 64 14.59 -4.56 -9.83
CA SER A 64 14.76 -5.93 -9.31
C SER A 64 14.94 -5.96 -7.79
N LYS A 65 15.80 -5.09 -7.26
CA LYS A 65 16.01 -4.95 -5.82
C LYS A 65 14.77 -4.47 -5.06
N ALA A 66 14.00 -3.56 -5.66
CA ALA A 66 12.73 -3.11 -5.08
C ALA A 66 11.72 -4.25 -5.04
N LYS A 67 11.59 -5.04 -6.11
CA LYS A 67 10.74 -6.24 -6.21
C LYS A 67 11.06 -7.27 -5.12
N GLU A 68 12.34 -7.61 -4.94
CA GLU A 68 12.77 -8.53 -3.88
C GLU A 68 12.41 -8.00 -2.48
N ASN A 69 12.61 -6.70 -2.24
CA ASN A 69 12.25 -6.07 -0.98
C ASN A 69 10.73 -6.04 -0.75
N ALA A 70 9.93 -5.88 -1.82
CA ALA A 70 8.46 -5.95 -1.75
C ALA A 70 7.99 -7.36 -1.36
N LYS A 71 8.54 -8.39 -2.00
CA LYS A 71 8.23 -9.81 -1.71
C LYS A 71 8.50 -10.18 -0.24
N LYS A 72 9.53 -9.61 0.39
CA LYS A 72 9.86 -9.87 1.81
C LYS A 72 8.89 -9.23 2.80
N ARG A 73 8.01 -8.33 2.35
CA ARG A 73 7.12 -7.51 3.20
C ARG A 73 5.69 -7.52 2.72
N ILE A 74 5.17 -8.70 2.37
CA ILE A 74 3.78 -8.86 1.98
C ILE A 74 2.91 -8.78 3.21
N ILE A 75 1.90 -7.91 3.16
CA ILE A 75 0.89 -7.72 4.20
C ILE A 75 -0.47 -8.20 3.70
N LYS A 76 -1.27 -8.77 4.60
CA LYS A 76 -2.66 -9.12 4.34
C LYS A 76 -3.56 -8.01 4.86
N VAL A 77 -4.47 -7.54 4.01
CA VAL A 77 -5.41 -6.46 4.30
C VAL A 77 -6.84 -6.95 4.09
N PRO A 78 -7.75 -6.73 5.03
CA PRO A 78 -9.14 -7.13 4.86
C PRO A 78 -9.82 -6.27 3.79
N ILE A 79 -10.34 -6.92 2.74
CA ILE A 79 -11.16 -6.31 1.70
C ILE A 79 -12.60 -6.81 1.89
N PHE A 80 -13.56 -5.90 1.87
CA PHE A 80 -14.98 -6.22 1.98
C PHE A 80 -15.75 -5.68 0.79
N LYS A 81 -16.39 -6.56 0.00
CA LYS A 81 -17.17 -6.19 -1.22
C LYS A 81 -16.38 -5.29 -2.20
N GLY A 82 -15.08 -5.52 -2.36
CA GLY A 82 -14.20 -4.76 -3.26
C GLY A 82 -13.81 -3.36 -2.76
N THR A 83 -14.00 -3.07 -1.48
CA THR A 83 -13.59 -1.82 -0.82
C THR A 83 -12.98 -2.08 0.55
N ILE A 84 -12.48 -1.03 1.20
CA ILE A 84 -11.99 -1.11 2.59
C ILE A 84 -13.16 -1.16 3.58
N PRO A 85 -13.01 -1.84 4.74
CA PRO A 85 -14.12 -2.03 5.68
C PRO A 85 -14.58 -0.75 6.40
N HIS A 86 -13.71 0.23 6.59
CA HIS A 86 -14.05 1.48 7.29
C HIS A 86 -13.18 2.66 6.85
N ARG A 87 -13.68 3.87 7.10
CA ARG A 87 -12.93 5.10 6.88
C ARG A 87 -11.69 5.16 7.77
N MET A 88 -10.58 5.64 7.22
CA MET A 88 -9.33 5.82 7.92
C MET A 88 -8.73 7.20 7.66
N ASN A 89 -8.23 7.83 8.73
CA ASN A 89 -7.40 9.03 8.65
C ASN A 89 -6.00 8.67 9.15
N ILE A 90 -5.06 8.60 8.24
CA ILE A 90 -3.70 8.16 8.49
C ILE A 90 -2.80 9.39 8.57
N LYS A 91 -2.05 9.52 9.66
CA LYS A 91 -1.02 10.54 9.81
C LYS A 91 0.32 9.86 10.03
N LYS A 92 1.28 10.09 9.13
CA LYS A 92 2.66 9.59 9.27
C LYS A 92 3.63 10.67 8.80
N GLY A 93 4.40 11.22 9.73
CA GLY A 93 5.23 12.39 9.47
C GLY A 93 4.41 13.58 8.97
N SER A 94 4.79 14.13 7.82
CA SER A 94 4.11 15.26 7.17
C SER A 94 2.95 14.86 6.24
N VAL A 95 2.69 13.56 6.06
CA VAL A 95 1.58 13.05 5.23
C VAL A 95 0.33 12.89 6.08
N ARG A 96 -0.80 13.34 5.54
CA ARG A 96 -2.15 13.11 6.06
C ARG A 96 -2.98 12.50 4.93
N LEU A 97 -3.24 11.21 5.02
CA LEU A 97 -3.96 10.44 4.01
C LEU A 97 -5.32 10.01 4.57
N MET A 98 -6.38 10.41 3.90
CA MET A 98 -7.74 9.92 4.14
C MET A 98 -8.04 8.81 3.15
N LEU A 99 -8.56 7.69 3.64
CA LEU A 99 -9.15 6.61 2.87
C LEU A 99 -10.61 6.45 3.30
N GLN A 100 -11.52 6.35 2.35
CA GLN A 100 -12.94 6.17 2.60
C GLN A 100 -13.50 5.09 1.70
N PRO A 101 -14.26 4.11 2.23
CA PRO A 101 -14.94 3.12 1.41
C PRO A 101 -15.93 3.80 0.46
N ALA A 102 -16.11 3.20 -0.70
CA ALA A 102 -17.01 3.70 -1.73
C ALA A 102 -17.92 2.59 -2.26
N GLY A 103 -19.08 2.97 -2.77
CA GLY A 103 -20.03 2.06 -3.38
C GLY A 103 -19.53 1.45 -4.70
N PRO A 104 -20.15 0.34 -5.14
CA PRO A 104 -19.81 -0.28 -6.42
C PRO A 104 -19.96 0.72 -7.59
N GLY A 105 -19.01 0.68 -8.52
CA GLY A 105 -19.00 1.57 -9.70
C GLY A 105 -18.26 2.90 -9.51
N THR A 106 -17.85 3.25 -8.29
CA THR A 106 -17.06 4.47 -8.04
C THR A 106 -15.64 4.39 -8.62
N GLY A 107 -15.05 3.21 -8.64
CA GLY A 107 -13.65 3.02 -9.03
C GLY A 107 -12.65 3.49 -7.97
N ILE A 108 -11.37 3.50 -8.32
CA ILE A 108 -10.30 3.95 -7.44
C ILE A 108 -10.05 5.45 -7.67
N ILE A 109 -10.57 6.30 -6.79
CA ILE A 109 -10.33 7.74 -6.80
C ILE A 109 -9.20 8.06 -5.83
N ALA A 110 -7.97 8.05 -6.36
CA ALA A 110 -6.74 8.20 -5.59
C ALA A 110 -5.65 8.90 -6.39
N GLY A 111 -4.69 9.50 -5.71
CA GLY A 111 -3.46 9.97 -6.35
C GLY A 111 -2.64 8.81 -6.90
N GLY A 112 -1.86 9.02 -7.98
CA GLY A 112 -1.14 7.96 -8.70
C GLY A 112 -0.46 6.91 -7.80
N PRO A 113 0.43 7.29 -6.88
CA PRO A 113 1.13 6.34 -6.02
C PRO A 113 0.19 5.49 -5.12
N VAL A 114 -0.90 6.08 -4.66
CA VAL A 114 -1.91 5.38 -3.83
C VAL A 114 -2.75 4.46 -4.69
N ARG A 115 -3.12 4.90 -5.90
CA ARG A 115 -3.89 4.12 -6.87
C ARG A 115 -3.17 2.82 -7.23
N GLU A 116 -1.87 2.90 -7.56
CA GLU A 116 -1.08 1.72 -7.92
C GLU A 116 -1.05 0.67 -6.80
N VAL A 117 -0.83 1.08 -5.56
CA VAL A 117 -0.82 0.15 -4.42
C VAL A 117 -2.20 -0.47 -4.19
N LEU A 118 -3.28 0.32 -4.28
CA LEU A 118 -4.64 -0.15 -4.06
C LEU A 118 -5.13 -1.07 -5.19
N SER A 119 -4.68 -0.82 -6.42
CA SER A 119 -4.92 -1.69 -7.57
C SER A 119 -4.27 -3.06 -7.37
N GLN A 120 -3.00 -3.09 -6.98
CA GLN A 120 -2.28 -4.33 -6.66
C GLN A 120 -2.89 -5.09 -5.48
N LEU A 121 -3.49 -4.39 -4.54
CA LEU A 121 -4.24 -4.97 -3.42
C LEU A 121 -5.56 -5.62 -3.85
N GLY A 122 -6.12 -5.22 -5.01
CA GLY A 122 -7.41 -5.70 -5.52
C GLY A 122 -8.62 -4.89 -5.03
N VAL A 123 -8.40 -3.69 -4.49
CA VAL A 123 -9.49 -2.76 -4.18
C VAL A 123 -10.08 -2.21 -5.47
N LYS A 124 -11.41 -2.28 -5.61
CA LYS A 124 -12.14 -1.80 -6.81
C LYS A 124 -12.75 -0.41 -6.62
N ASN A 125 -13.21 -0.10 -5.40
CA ASN A 125 -13.94 1.13 -5.11
C ASN A 125 -13.42 1.79 -3.84
N ILE A 126 -12.86 2.99 -3.96
CA ILE A 126 -12.31 3.73 -2.82
C ILE A 126 -12.16 5.21 -3.15
N LEU A 127 -12.38 6.06 -2.15
CA LEU A 127 -12.05 7.47 -2.19
C LEU A 127 -10.83 7.74 -1.34
N SER A 128 -9.86 8.48 -1.85
CA SER A 128 -8.71 8.91 -1.08
C SER A 128 -8.36 10.38 -1.30
N LYS A 129 -7.85 11.01 -0.26
CA LYS A 129 -7.32 12.38 -0.33
C LYS A 129 -6.05 12.48 0.49
N ASN A 130 -5.00 12.98 -0.12
CA ASN A 130 -3.78 13.34 0.56
C ASN A 130 -3.75 14.85 0.82
N THR A 131 -3.59 15.23 2.09
CA THR A 131 -3.41 16.62 2.53
C THR A 131 -2.10 16.71 3.33
N GLY A 132 -1.08 17.25 2.74
CA GLY A 132 0.25 17.36 3.34
C GLY A 132 1.34 17.10 2.31
N SER A 133 2.39 16.38 2.68
CA SER A 133 3.49 16.10 1.76
C SER A 133 3.05 15.26 0.57
N THR A 134 3.48 15.67 -0.63
CA THR A 134 3.25 14.97 -1.89
C THR A 134 4.41 14.02 -2.28
N ASN A 135 5.41 13.88 -1.41
CA ASN A 135 6.54 12.98 -1.68
C ASN A 135 6.05 11.53 -1.78
N VAL A 136 6.23 10.92 -2.96
CA VAL A 136 5.73 9.58 -3.30
C VAL A 136 6.13 8.53 -2.27
N ILE A 137 7.40 8.51 -1.84
CA ILE A 137 7.89 7.53 -0.87
C ILE A 137 7.19 7.70 0.48
N ASN A 138 7.00 8.94 0.93
CA ASN A 138 6.34 9.20 2.20
C ASN A 138 4.85 8.86 2.16
N VAL A 139 4.17 9.18 1.04
CA VAL A 139 2.76 8.84 0.83
C VAL A 139 2.55 7.33 0.86
N VAL A 140 3.37 6.57 0.13
CA VAL A 140 3.26 5.10 0.09
C VAL A 140 3.58 4.47 1.44
N ARG A 141 4.58 4.98 2.18
CA ARG A 141 4.86 4.54 3.55
C ARG A 141 3.74 4.88 4.55
N ALA A 142 3.05 6.00 4.34
CA ALA A 142 1.88 6.33 5.14
C ALA A 142 0.72 5.39 4.83
N LEU A 143 0.49 5.10 3.54
CA LEU A 143 -0.50 4.11 3.12
C LEU A 143 -0.21 2.72 3.71
N GLU A 144 1.01 2.20 3.58
CA GLU A 144 1.44 0.94 4.18
C GLU A 144 1.13 0.88 5.68
N HIS A 145 1.47 1.96 6.40
CA HIS A 145 1.17 2.05 7.83
C HIS A 145 -0.34 2.01 8.11
N GLY A 146 -1.15 2.69 7.30
CA GLY A 146 -2.60 2.64 7.41
C GLY A 146 -3.15 1.24 7.17
N LEU A 147 -2.71 0.58 6.10
CA LEU A 147 -3.12 -0.79 5.78
C LEU A 147 -2.77 -1.78 6.89
N LEU A 148 -1.59 -1.64 7.53
CA LEU A 148 -1.17 -2.44 8.67
C LEU A 148 -2.02 -2.22 9.93
N THR A 149 -2.57 -1.02 10.11
CA THR A 149 -3.40 -0.66 11.27
C THR A 149 -4.89 -0.86 11.03
N MET A 150 -5.27 -1.29 9.82
CA MET A 150 -6.67 -1.54 9.45
C MET A 150 -7.26 -2.67 10.28
N LYS A 151 -8.44 -2.42 10.82
CA LYS A 151 -9.13 -3.40 11.67
C LYS A 151 -10.01 -4.31 10.81
N ASP A 152 -9.85 -5.61 11.03
CA ASP A 152 -10.69 -6.63 10.39
C ASP A 152 -12.09 -6.64 11.02
N PRO A 153 -13.17 -6.49 10.24
CA PRO A 153 -14.53 -6.56 10.72
C PRO A 153 -14.87 -7.87 11.45
N LEU A 154 -14.32 -9.00 11.00
CA LEU A 154 -14.52 -10.29 11.63
C LEU A 154 -13.96 -10.32 13.07
N MET A 155 -12.75 -9.81 13.26
CA MET A 155 -12.15 -9.73 14.59
C MET A 155 -12.94 -8.80 15.53
N ILE A 156 -13.41 -7.65 15.00
CA ILE A 156 -14.20 -6.71 15.82
C ILE A 156 -15.55 -7.30 16.19
N ALA A 157 -16.25 -7.93 15.23
CA ALA A 157 -17.52 -8.59 15.51
C ALA A 157 -17.37 -9.65 16.60
N LYS A 158 -16.33 -10.48 16.52
CA LYS A 158 -16.00 -11.48 17.56
C LYS A 158 -15.70 -10.84 18.92
N GLN A 159 -14.94 -9.75 18.96
CA GLN A 159 -14.62 -9.04 20.22
C GLN A 159 -15.85 -8.41 20.87
N ARG A 160 -16.83 -7.96 20.06
CA ARG A 160 -18.08 -7.35 20.56
C ARG A 160 -19.21 -8.35 20.80
N GLY A 161 -19.02 -9.63 20.47
CA GLY A 161 -20.06 -10.66 20.58
C GLY A 161 -21.27 -10.45 19.65
N ILE A 162 -21.08 -9.78 18.51
CA ILE A 162 -22.12 -9.46 17.52
C ILE A 162 -21.81 -10.11 16.17
N THR A 163 -22.82 -10.26 15.31
CA THR A 163 -22.62 -10.72 13.95
C THR A 163 -22.03 -9.60 13.06
N VAL A 164 -21.31 -9.98 11.99
CA VAL A 164 -20.76 -9.01 11.03
C VAL A 164 -21.85 -8.15 10.41
N LYS A 165 -23.05 -8.74 10.17
CA LYS A 165 -24.21 -8.00 9.65
C LYS A 165 -24.63 -6.90 10.62
N GLN A 166 -24.79 -7.22 11.89
CA GLN A 166 -25.13 -6.23 12.93
C GLN A 166 -24.07 -5.14 13.12
N LEU A 167 -22.80 -5.44 12.79
CA LEU A 167 -21.72 -4.45 12.83
C LEU A 167 -21.90 -3.34 11.78
N PHE A 168 -22.40 -3.71 10.57
CA PHE A 168 -22.62 -2.76 9.47
C PHE A 168 -24.01 -2.14 9.47
N ASP A 169 -25.02 -2.79 10.06
CA ASP A 169 -26.41 -2.27 10.12
C ASP A 169 -26.59 -1.16 11.20
N LYS A 170 -25.59 -0.94 12.07
CA LYS A 170 -25.61 0.07 13.14
C LYS A 170 -24.88 1.39 12.78
N VAL A 171 -24.64 1.66 11.50
CA VAL A 171 -24.01 2.90 11.03
C VAL A 171 -25.02 3.75 10.29
#